data_47429447547a38b611398c9701daec15
#
_entry.id   47429447547a38b611398c9701daec15
#
_cell.length_a   1.000
_cell.length_b   1.000
_cell.length_c   1.000
_cell.angle_alpha   90.00
_cell.angle_beta   90.00
_cell.angle_gamma   90.00
#
_symmetry.space_group_name_H-M   'P 1'
#
loop_
_entity.id
_entity.type
_entity.pdbx_description
1 polymer ?
#
loop_
_entity_poly.entity_id
_entity_poly.type
_entity_poly.pdbx_seq_one_letter_code
_entity_poly.pdbx_strand_id
1 'polypeptide(L)'
;ELGVKYQPPGTSTLLSAAIYNLTQDKSLSSDPVDTAFQIQGGKIRARGLELEARGALTDQFSVIGSYTLQQVKYTQDTQGREGKTPLRVPRTFGALWLDWQAPAGTPVEGLGMAVGGRFSGGTKGGTMDNQFNTGGYGLMDASVRYELGKLDPSLRGGKVQLTAQNLLDRKVVAGCYSTDTGCFWGAGRQVIAKFSWDF
;
A
#
# COMPACT_ATOMS: atom_id res chain seq x y z
N GLU A 1 -14.97 11.60 9.40
CA GLU A 1 -14.01 11.95 8.35
C GLU A 1 -14.35 13.31 7.77
N LEU A 2 -13.32 14.12 7.50
CA LEU A 2 -13.44 15.37 6.78
C LEU A 2 -12.36 15.36 5.68
N GLY A 3 -12.78 15.55 4.45
CA GLY A 3 -11.88 15.51 3.30
C GLY A 3 -12.17 16.59 2.27
N VAL A 4 -11.17 16.85 1.45
CA VAL A 4 -11.25 17.72 0.29
C VAL A 4 -10.74 16.97 -0.94
N LYS A 5 -11.43 17.16 -2.07
CA LYS A 5 -11.00 16.70 -3.38
C LYS A 5 -10.88 17.91 -4.29
N TYR A 6 -9.76 18.00 -4.98
CA TYR A 6 -9.47 19.09 -5.89
C TYR A 6 -8.98 18.55 -7.23
N GLN A 7 -9.63 19.00 -8.28
CA GLN A 7 -9.20 18.75 -9.66
C GLN A 7 -8.82 20.09 -10.27
N PRO A 8 -7.53 20.36 -10.57
CA PRO A 8 -7.12 21.59 -11.22
C PRO A 8 -7.83 21.77 -12.56
N PRO A 9 -8.31 22.98 -12.88
CA PRO A 9 -8.98 23.25 -14.15
C PRO A 9 -8.12 22.84 -15.34
N GLY A 10 -8.73 22.21 -16.36
CA GLY A 10 -8.03 21.76 -17.58
C GLY A 10 -7.16 20.51 -17.40
N THR A 11 -7.20 19.85 -16.26
CA THR A 11 -6.45 18.61 -16.00
C THR A 11 -7.37 17.43 -15.66
N SER A 12 -6.88 16.20 -15.86
CA SER A 12 -7.50 14.98 -15.35
C SER A 12 -6.94 14.56 -13.98
N THR A 13 -6.08 15.39 -13.37
CA THR A 13 -5.42 15.09 -12.11
C THR A 13 -6.36 15.37 -10.94
N LEU A 14 -6.59 14.38 -10.12
CA LEU A 14 -7.37 14.47 -8.88
C LEU A 14 -6.42 14.39 -7.69
N LEU A 15 -6.51 15.38 -6.82
CA LEU A 15 -5.84 15.43 -5.53
C LEU A 15 -6.88 15.27 -4.44
N SER A 16 -6.62 14.43 -3.44
CA SER A 16 -7.47 14.32 -2.27
C SER A 16 -6.67 14.36 -0.97
N ALA A 17 -7.26 14.95 0.04
CA ALA A 17 -6.74 14.95 1.40
C ALA A 17 -7.90 14.72 2.36
N ALA A 18 -7.73 13.83 3.33
CA ALA A 18 -8.73 13.54 4.33
C ALA A 18 -8.09 13.39 5.71
N ILE A 19 -8.75 13.91 6.73
CA ILE A 19 -8.47 13.60 8.13
C ILE A 19 -9.60 12.74 8.66
N TYR A 20 -9.25 11.76 9.48
CA TYR A 20 -10.24 10.83 10.02
C TYR A 20 -10.03 10.52 11.50
N ASN A 21 -11.12 10.12 12.15
CA ASN A 21 -11.13 9.60 13.51
C ASN A 21 -12.15 8.45 13.56
N LEU A 22 -11.64 7.23 13.40
CA LEU A 22 -12.40 6.00 13.36
C LEU A 22 -12.33 5.30 14.71
N THR A 23 -13.45 4.78 15.18
CA THR A 23 -13.50 3.91 16.35
C THR A 23 -14.15 2.58 15.96
N GLN A 24 -13.43 1.50 16.20
CA GLN A 24 -13.95 0.14 16.10
C GLN A 24 -14.36 -0.32 17.49
N ASP A 25 -15.65 -0.42 17.71
CA ASP A 25 -16.24 -1.00 18.93
C ASP A 25 -16.31 -2.53 18.82
N LYS A 26 -16.39 -3.21 19.96
CA LYS A 26 -16.57 -4.66 20.03
C LYS A 26 -15.42 -5.45 19.35
N SER A 27 -14.20 -4.92 19.38
CA SER A 27 -13.04 -5.70 18.96
C SER A 27 -12.86 -6.89 19.90
N LEU A 28 -12.39 -8.02 19.35
CA LEU A 28 -12.15 -9.22 20.16
C LEU A 28 -11.02 -8.97 21.15
N SER A 29 -11.25 -9.37 22.37
CA SER A 29 -10.31 -9.38 23.48
C SER A 29 -10.47 -10.69 24.25
N SER A 30 -9.42 -11.18 24.89
CA SER A 30 -9.54 -12.41 25.70
C SER A 30 -10.50 -12.19 26.86
N ASP A 31 -11.25 -13.23 27.19
CA ASP A 31 -12.11 -13.24 28.38
C ASP A 31 -11.23 -13.13 29.64
N PRO A 32 -11.51 -12.19 30.55
CA PRO A 32 -10.73 -12.03 31.77
C PRO A 32 -10.89 -13.19 32.77
N VAL A 33 -11.94 -14.01 32.63
CA VAL A 33 -12.22 -15.16 33.49
C VAL A 33 -11.64 -16.43 32.89
N ASP A 34 -11.83 -16.66 31.60
CA ASP A 34 -11.29 -17.81 30.87
C ASP A 34 -10.60 -17.36 29.59
N THR A 35 -9.28 -17.28 29.63
CA THR A 35 -8.45 -16.80 28.52
C THR A 35 -8.47 -17.69 27.27
N ALA A 36 -9.07 -18.91 27.34
CA ALA A 36 -9.30 -19.75 26.17
C ALA A 36 -10.42 -19.19 25.26
N PHE A 37 -11.25 -18.30 25.79
CA PHE A 37 -12.33 -17.65 25.05
C PHE A 37 -12.00 -16.18 24.72
N GLN A 38 -12.74 -15.66 23.76
CA GLN A 38 -12.68 -14.26 23.38
C GLN A 38 -14.06 -13.61 23.54
N ILE A 39 -14.06 -12.39 24.03
CA ILE A 39 -15.26 -11.54 24.16
C ILE A 39 -15.14 -10.28 23.32
N GLN A 40 -16.26 -9.68 23.00
CA GLN A 40 -16.35 -8.40 22.28
C GLN A 40 -16.20 -7.21 23.25
N GLY A 41 -15.12 -7.21 24.03
CA GLY A 41 -14.88 -6.23 25.10
C GLY A 41 -13.91 -5.10 24.71
N GLY A 42 -13.31 -5.18 23.54
CA GLY A 42 -12.28 -4.22 23.14
C GLY A 42 -12.80 -3.05 22.31
N LYS A 43 -12.01 -1.96 22.30
CA LYS A 43 -12.23 -0.78 21.46
C LYS A 43 -10.89 -0.30 20.92
N ILE A 44 -10.83 -0.04 19.60
CA ILE A 44 -9.64 0.47 18.93
C ILE A 44 -10.00 1.79 18.27
N ARG A 45 -9.14 2.80 18.40
CA ARG A 45 -9.27 4.07 17.73
C ARG A 45 -8.12 4.28 16.75
N ALA A 46 -8.47 4.65 15.51
CA ALA A 46 -7.54 5.09 14.47
C ALA A 46 -7.81 6.56 14.13
N ARG A 47 -6.76 7.38 14.10
CA ARG A 47 -6.81 8.78 13.66
C ARG A 47 -5.70 8.99 12.65
N GLY A 48 -5.97 9.75 11.62
CA GLY A 48 -4.96 9.94 10.59
C GLY A 48 -5.25 11.03 9.60
N LEU A 49 -4.27 11.16 8.71
CA LEU A 49 -4.31 11.95 7.49
C LEU A 49 -4.05 11.00 6.32
N GLU A 50 -4.85 11.12 5.29
CA GLU A 50 -4.66 10.45 4.01
C GLU A 50 -4.50 11.49 2.91
N LEU A 51 -3.52 11.29 2.05
CA LEU A 51 -3.25 12.09 0.86
C LEU A 51 -3.23 11.16 -0.34
N GLU A 52 -3.90 11.55 -1.40
CA GLU A 52 -3.88 10.83 -2.67
C GLU A 52 -3.71 11.80 -3.83
N ALA A 53 -3.01 11.34 -4.86
CA ALA A 53 -2.88 12.03 -6.12
C ALA A 53 -2.98 11.02 -7.26
N ARG A 54 -3.80 11.29 -8.26
CA ARG A 54 -3.88 10.47 -9.47
C ARG A 54 -4.25 11.32 -10.67
N GLY A 55 -3.63 11.06 -11.79
CA GLY A 55 -3.99 11.72 -13.04
C GLY A 55 -2.82 11.87 -13.99
N ALA A 56 -3.11 12.47 -15.13
CA ALA A 56 -2.10 12.83 -16.12
C ALA A 56 -1.37 14.11 -15.68
N LEU A 57 -0.04 14.06 -15.71
CA LEU A 57 0.83 15.23 -15.56
C LEU A 57 1.09 15.90 -16.91
N THR A 58 1.19 15.08 -17.94
CA THR A 58 1.30 15.48 -19.35
C THR A 58 0.56 14.44 -20.20
N ASP A 59 0.56 14.60 -21.52
CA ASP A 59 -0.01 13.60 -22.44
C ASP A 59 0.70 12.23 -22.34
N GLN A 60 1.97 12.23 -21.95
CA GLN A 60 2.78 11.00 -21.85
C GLN A 60 2.96 10.49 -20.43
N PHE A 61 2.84 11.34 -19.42
CA PHE A 61 3.10 10.97 -18.04
C PHE A 61 1.85 11.02 -17.18
N SER A 62 1.63 9.97 -16.42
CA SER A 62 0.62 9.96 -15.37
C SER A 62 1.22 9.53 -14.04
N VAL A 63 0.57 9.94 -12.96
CA VAL A 63 0.97 9.66 -11.59
C VAL A 63 -0.19 9.07 -10.82
N ILE A 64 0.12 8.11 -9.96
CA ILE A 64 -0.75 7.64 -8.89
C ILE A 64 0.06 7.50 -7.62
N GLY A 65 -0.40 8.12 -6.55
CA GLY A 65 0.29 8.08 -5.27
C GLY A 65 -0.66 8.17 -4.10
N SER A 66 -0.25 7.58 -2.99
CA SER A 66 -0.96 7.67 -1.71
C SER A 66 0.05 7.77 -0.57
N TYR A 67 -0.35 8.49 0.46
CA TYR A 67 0.38 8.62 1.72
C TYR A 67 -0.59 8.61 2.87
N THR A 68 -0.34 7.76 3.87
CA THR A 68 -1.12 7.69 5.11
C THR A 68 -0.20 7.93 6.30
N LEU A 69 -0.62 8.86 7.16
CA LEU A 69 -0.09 9.08 8.50
C LEU A 69 -1.19 8.75 9.50
N GLN A 70 -0.96 7.76 10.36
CA GLN A 70 -1.98 7.33 11.32
C GLN A 70 -1.43 7.08 12.72
N GLN A 71 -2.33 7.20 13.70
CA GLN A 71 -2.14 6.74 15.07
C GLN A 71 -3.27 5.78 15.41
N VAL A 72 -2.92 4.52 15.68
CA VAL A 72 -3.89 3.50 16.09
C VAL A 72 -3.59 3.08 17.52
N LYS A 73 -4.61 3.07 18.38
CA LYS A 73 -4.47 2.69 19.78
C LYS A 73 -5.66 1.91 20.29
N TYR A 74 -5.41 0.98 21.20
CA TYR A 74 -6.47 0.44 22.05
C TYR A 74 -6.97 1.54 22.99
N THR A 75 -8.27 1.77 23.01
CA THR A 75 -8.93 2.73 23.92
C THR A 75 -9.74 2.03 25.01
N GLN A 76 -10.05 0.75 24.81
CA GLN A 76 -10.61 -0.15 25.79
C GLN A 76 -10.12 -1.57 25.52
N ASP A 77 -9.78 -2.30 26.58
CA ASP A 77 -9.29 -3.66 26.47
C ASP A 77 -9.40 -4.40 27.81
N THR A 78 -9.58 -5.73 27.78
CA THR A 78 -9.69 -6.58 28.98
C THR A 78 -8.34 -7.07 29.48
N GLN A 79 -7.25 -6.85 28.72
CA GLN A 79 -5.89 -7.32 29.02
C GLN A 79 -4.89 -6.18 29.33
N GLY A 80 -5.38 -4.97 29.62
CA GLY A 80 -4.49 -3.84 29.96
C GLY A 80 -3.70 -3.28 28.76
N ARG A 81 -4.18 -3.48 27.49
CA ARG A 81 -3.54 -2.95 26.28
C ARG A 81 -3.89 -1.51 26.00
N GLU A 82 -4.68 -0.84 26.85
CA GLU A 82 -5.10 0.54 26.68
C GLU A 82 -3.90 1.48 26.51
N GLY A 83 -4.02 2.40 25.55
CA GLY A 83 -2.95 3.31 25.16
C GLY A 83 -1.85 2.72 24.30
N LYS A 84 -1.74 1.38 24.17
CA LYS A 84 -0.74 0.70 23.33
C LYS A 84 -1.18 0.71 21.87
N THR A 85 -0.20 0.63 20.99
CA THR A 85 -0.43 0.48 19.53
C THR A 85 -0.58 -1.00 19.20
N PRO A 86 -1.57 -1.40 18.37
CA PRO A 86 -1.64 -2.77 17.88
C PRO A 86 -0.37 -3.19 17.14
N LEU A 87 -0.02 -4.48 17.24
CA LEU A 87 1.17 -5.03 16.59
C LEU A 87 1.03 -4.93 15.06
N ARG A 88 2.14 -4.74 14.36
CA ARG A 88 2.26 -4.73 12.90
C ARG A 88 1.44 -3.63 12.20
N VAL A 89 1.02 -2.63 12.92
CA VAL A 89 0.36 -1.45 12.35
C VAL A 89 1.40 -0.34 12.17
N PRO A 90 1.74 0.05 10.94
CA PRO A 90 2.68 1.13 10.69
C PRO A 90 2.03 2.47 10.99
N ARG A 91 2.84 3.44 11.45
CA ARG A 91 2.38 4.82 11.62
C ARG A 91 2.30 5.56 10.29
N THR A 92 3.17 5.22 9.35
CA THR A 92 3.24 5.85 8.03
C THR A 92 3.41 4.78 6.97
N PHE A 93 2.71 4.91 5.87
CA PHE A 93 2.92 4.09 4.68
C PHE A 93 2.42 4.83 3.45
N GLY A 94 2.88 4.38 2.29
CA GLY A 94 2.47 4.99 1.04
C GLY A 94 3.10 4.32 -0.16
N ALA A 95 2.64 4.74 -1.32
CA ALA A 95 3.16 4.34 -2.61
C ALA A 95 3.08 5.49 -3.60
N LEU A 96 4.03 5.53 -4.53
CA LEU A 96 4.02 6.46 -5.65
C LEU A 96 4.45 5.72 -6.90
N TRP A 97 3.67 5.86 -7.97
CA TRP A 97 3.97 5.36 -9.30
C TRP A 97 3.98 6.49 -10.31
N LEU A 98 4.97 6.47 -11.16
CA LEU A 98 5.05 7.26 -12.37
C LEU A 98 4.94 6.32 -13.57
N ASP A 99 4.00 6.61 -14.44
CA ASP A 99 3.72 5.85 -15.65
C ASP A 99 4.01 6.73 -16.86
N TRP A 100 4.71 6.18 -17.84
CA TRP A 100 4.99 6.80 -19.11
C TRP A 100 4.41 5.97 -20.23
N GLN A 101 3.79 6.65 -21.21
CA GLN A 101 3.27 6.08 -22.43
C GLN A 101 3.96 6.71 -23.62
N ALA A 102 4.45 5.90 -24.55
CA ALA A 102 5.07 6.38 -25.76
C ALA A 102 4.10 7.22 -26.57
N PRO A 103 4.54 8.38 -27.13
CA PRO A 103 3.70 9.22 -27.99
C PRO A 103 3.26 8.47 -29.24
N ALA A 104 2.06 8.80 -29.72
CA ALA A 104 1.55 8.31 -30.99
C ALA A 104 2.43 8.79 -32.17
N GLY A 105 2.55 7.97 -33.21
CA GLY A 105 3.35 8.26 -34.40
C GLY A 105 4.86 8.11 -34.22
N THR A 106 5.33 7.62 -33.05
CA THR A 106 6.75 7.31 -32.84
C THR A 106 7.06 5.85 -33.12
N PRO A 107 8.33 5.49 -33.40
CA PRO A 107 8.73 4.10 -33.63
C PRO A 107 8.47 3.15 -32.44
N VAL A 108 8.23 3.69 -31.25
CA VAL A 108 7.94 2.97 -30.01
C VAL A 108 6.49 3.10 -29.56
N GLU A 109 5.62 3.58 -30.44
CA GLU A 109 4.18 3.68 -30.15
C GLU A 109 3.64 2.34 -29.66
N GLY A 110 2.81 2.36 -28.62
CA GLY A 110 2.31 1.16 -27.94
C GLY A 110 3.15 0.73 -26.73
N LEU A 111 4.38 1.24 -26.58
CA LEU A 111 5.19 0.98 -25.38
C LEU A 111 4.73 1.85 -24.22
N GLY A 112 4.56 1.22 -23.06
CA GLY A 112 4.38 1.90 -21.79
C GLY A 112 5.35 1.37 -20.75
N MET A 113 5.83 2.25 -19.89
CA MET A 113 6.72 1.91 -18.79
C MET A 113 6.25 2.59 -17.51
N ALA A 114 6.38 1.88 -16.39
CA ALA A 114 6.09 2.46 -15.09
C ALA A 114 7.18 2.11 -14.08
N VAL A 115 7.46 3.05 -13.19
CA VAL A 115 8.31 2.82 -12.02
C VAL A 115 7.58 3.32 -10.80
N GLY A 116 7.70 2.58 -9.71
CA GLY A 116 7.05 2.92 -8.47
C GLY A 116 7.91 2.63 -7.26
N GLY A 117 7.58 3.34 -6.18
CA GLY A 117 8.11 3.08 -4.85
C GLY A 117 6.96 2.90 -3.87
N ARG A 118 7.11 1.96 -2.95
CA ARG A 118 6.21 1.76 -1.81
C ARG A 118 7.02 1.66 -0.54
N PHE A 119 6.51 2.23 0.53
CA PHE A 119 7.17 2.18 1.82
C PHE A 119 6.19 1.90 2.95
N SER A 120 6.72 1.32 4.01
CA SER A 120 6.05 1.18 5.29
C SER A 120 6.99 1.67 6.38
N GLY A 121 6.51 2.51 7.26
CA GLY A 121 7.20 2.87 8.50
C GLY A 121 7.37 1.67 9.41
N GLY A 122 8.18 1.83 10.44
CA GLY A 122 8.35 0.79 11.45
C GLY A 122 7.04 0.46 12.16
N THR A 123 6.93 -0.79 12.62
CA THR A 123 5.78 -1.28 13.36
C THR A 123 6.16 -1.73 14.77
N LYS A 124 5.17 -1.99 15.60
CA LYS A 124 5.38 -2.69 16.86
C LYS A 124 5.38 -4.19 16.63
N GLY A 125 6.38 -4.87 17.17
CA GLY A 125 6.45 -6.33 17.29
C GLY A 125 6.53 -6.73 18.75
N GLY A 126 6.59 -8.05 19.02
CA GLY A 126 6.66 -8.61 20.36
C GLY A 126 5.29 -8.93 20.94
N THR A 127 5.22 -8.99 22.25
CA THR A 127 3.97 -9.12 23.01
C THR A 127 3.44 -7.74 23.39
N MET A 128 2.19 -7.67 23.86
CA MET A 128 1.62 -6.42 24.32
C MET A 128 2.35 -5.84 25.54
N ASP A 129 2.97 -6.68 26.34
CA ASP A 129 3.72 -6.27 27.53
C ASP A 129 5.17 -5.92 27.23
N ASN A 130 5.73 -6.53 26.20
CA ASN A 130 7.10 -6.30 25.78
C ASN A 130 7.15 -6.01 24.28
N GLN A 131 6.78 -4.78 23.92
CA GLN A 131 6.82 -4.31 22.54
C GLN A 131 8.21 -3.77 22.17
N PHE A 132 8.67 -4.14 20.99
CA PHE A 132 9.84 -3.56 20.34
C PHE A 132 9.46 -2.93 19.00
N ASN A 133 10.35 -2.11 18.44
CA ASN A 133 10.14 -1.49 17.14
C ASN A 133 10.80 -2.35 16.05
N THR A 134 10.05 -2.67 15.00
CA THR A 134 10.64 -3.17 13.75
C THR A 134 11.06 -1.98 12.88
N GLY A 135 12.09 -2.16 12.07
CA GLY A 135 12.49 -1.14 11.10
C GLY A 135 11.42 -0.93 10.02
N GLY A 136 11.34 0.29 9.52
CA GLY A 136 10.59 0.57 8.29
C GLY A 136 11.37 0.11 7.05
N TYR A 137 10.66 0.01 5.92
CA TYR A 137 11.28 -0.38 4.66
C TYR A 137 10.69 0.36 3.47
N GLY A 138 11.45 0.40 2.38
CA GLY A 138 10.98 0.87 1.07
C GLY A 138 11.35 -0.14 0.00
N LEU A 139 10.47 -0.35 -0.96
CA LEU A 139 10.63 -1.25 -2.10
C LEU A 139 10.44 -0.47 -3.40
N MET A 140 11.16 -0.87 -4.44
CA MET A 140 10.99 -0.36 -5.80
C MET A 140 10.33 -1.44 -6.67
N ASP A 141 9.42 -1.00 -7.51
CA ASP A 141 8.72 -1.85 -8.48
C ASP A 141 8.83 -1.20 -9.87
N ALA A 142 8.80 -1.99 -10.93
CA ALA A 142 8.82 -1.50 -12.30
C ALA A 142 7.92 -2.36 -13.19
N SER A 143 7.40 -1.76 -14.25
CA SER A 143 6.58 -2.46 -15.23
C SER A 143 6.89 -1.95 -16.63
N VAL A 144 6.84 -2.85 -17.60
CA VAL A 144 6.84 -2.54 -19.03
C VAL A 144 5.65 -3.23 -19.67
N ARG A 145 4.99 -2.55 -20.59
CA ARG A 145 3.86 -3.09 -21.34
C ARG A 145 3.96 -2.70 -22.80
N TYR A 146 3.37 -3.52 -23.64
CA TYR A 146 3.33 -3.26 -25.08
C TYR A 146 1.99 -3.67 -25.69
N GLU A 147 1.44 -2.82 -26.55
CA GLU A 147 0.24 -3.08 -27.33
C GLU A 147 0.61 -3.79 -28.63
N LEU A 148 0.27 -5.06 -28.74
CA LEU A 148 0.70 -5.93 -29.85
C LEU A 148 0.14 -5.48 -31.20
N GLY A 149 -1.04 -4.85 -31.24
CA GLY A 149 -1.63 -4.29 -32.44
C GLY A 149 -0.80 -3.19 -33.11
N LYS A 150 0.21 -2.65 -32.41
CA LYS A 150 1.19 -1.70 -32.97
C LYS A 150 2.35 -2.40 -33.68
N LEU A 151 2.60 -3.68 -33.38
CA LEU A 151 3.54 -4.52 -34.13
C LEU A 151 2.88 -5.13 -35.37
N ASP A 152 1.70 -5.70 -35.18
CA ASP A 152 0.95 -6.38 -36.23
C ASP A 152 -0.55 -6.09 -36.06
N PRO A 153 -1.24 -5.52 -37.07
CA PRO A 153 -2.68 -5.25 -37.02
C PRO A 153 -3.54 -6.48 -36.70
N SER A 154 -3.08 -7.71 -37.03
CA SER A 154 -3.78 -8.94 -36.68
C SER A 154 -3.83 -9.24 -35.20
N LEU A 155 -2.92 -8.64 -34.42
CA LEU A 155 -2.83 -8.74 -32.96
C LEU A 155 -3.53 -7.58 -32.23
N ARG A 156 -4.40 -6.84 -32.92
CA ARG A 156 -5.18 -5.76 -32.31
C ARG A 156 -5.98 -6.29 -31.13
N GLY A 157 -5.97 -5.55 -30.01
CA GLY A 157 -6.56 -5.97 -28.73
C GLY A 157 -5.60 -6.72 -27.83
N GLY A 158 -4.51 -7.28 -28.38
CA GLY A 158 -3.49 -7.97 -27.60
C GLY A 158 -2.56 -6.99 -26.86
N LYS A 159 -2.29 -7.28 -25.57
CA LYS A 159 -1.36 -6.54 -24.73
C LYS A 159 -0.53 -7.49 -23.89
N VAL A 160 0.77 -7.27 -23.84
CA VAL A 160 1.69 -7.96 -22.94
C VAL A 160 2.19 -6.98 -21.90
N GLN A 161 2.38 -7.47 -20.67
CA GLN A 161 2.94 -6.68 -19.57
C GLN A 161 3.88 -7.56 -18.76
N LEU A 162 5.03 -7.02 -18.41
CA LEU A 162 5.98 -7.60 -17.47
C LEU A 162 6.11 -6.64 -16.28
N THR A 163 5.90 -7.16 -15.07
CA THR A 163 6.01 -6.38 -13.84
C THR A 163 7.02 -7.05 -12.92
N ALA A 164 8.01 -6.29 -12.47
CA ALA A 164 8.95 -6.70 -11.43
C ALA A 164 8.58 -6.00 -10.12
N GLN A 165 8.16 -6.76 -9.14
CA GLN A 165 7.97 -6.27 -7.76
C GLN A 165 9.23 -6.52 -6.95
N ASN A 166 9.54 -5.59 -6.03
CA ASN A 166 10.79 -5.58 -5.28
C ASN A 166 12.00 -5.73 -6.22
N LEU A 167 12.10 -4.83 -7.19
CA LEU A 167 13.08 -4.86 -8.30
C LEU A 167 14.51 -5.06 -7.81
N LEU A 168 14.86 -4.48 -6.66
CA LEU A 168 16.20 -4.54 -6.06
C LEU A 168 16.41 -5.77 -5.16
N ASP A 169 15.45 -6.68 -5.08
CA ASP A 169 15.47 -7.89 -4.25
C ASP A 169 15.82 -7.61 -2.77
N ARG A 170 15.31 -6.52 -2.22
CA ARG A 170 15.56 -6.15 -0.83
C ARG A 170 14.93 -7.15 0.12
N LYS A 171 15.73 -7.68 1.04
CA LYS A 171 15.23 -8.48 2.17
C LYS A 171 14.72 -7.53 3.24
N VAL A 172 13.43 -7.63 3.56
CA VAL A 172 12.77 -6.77 4.53
C VAL A 172 12.00 -7.60 5.53
N VAL A 173 11.94 -7.14 6.77
CA VAL A 173 11.04 -7.71 7.79
C VAL A 173 9.71 -7.01 7.66
N ALA A 174 8.68 -7.75 7.25
CA ALA A 174 7.32 -7.21 7.07
C ALA A 174 6.59 -6.97 8.38
N GLY A 175 6.94 -7.71 9.43
CA GLY A 175 6.39 -7.57 10.77
C GLY A 175 6.81 -8.69 11.70
N CYS A 176 6.64 -8.51 13.00
CA CYS A 176 6.99 -9.48 14.01
C CYS A 176 5.85 -9.69 15.01
N TYR A 177 5.66 -10.95 15.47
CA TYR A 177 4.76 -11.27 16.57
C TYR A 177 5.50 -11.38 17.92
N SER A 178 6.71 -11.91 17.92
CA SER A 178 7.49 -12.09 19.15
C SER A 178 8.97 -11.79 18.90
N THR A 179 9.76 -11.69 19.96
CA THR A 179 11.21 -11.52 19.91
C THR A 179 11.92 -12.76 19.38
N ASP A 180 11.36 -13.95 19.66
CA ASP A 180 12.12 -15.19 19.55
C ASP A 180 11.75 -16.04 18.32
N THR A 181 10.51 -15.96 17.83
CA THR A 181 10.05 -16.91 16.80
C THR A 181 9.16 -16.33 15.72
N GLY A 182 8.95 -15.03 15.68
CA GLY A 182 7.78 -14.55 14.99
C GLY A 182 7.97 -13.34 14.07
N CYS A 183 9.10 -13.20 13.37
CA CYS A 183 9.23 -12.21 12.32
C CYS A 183 8.99 -12.83 10.95
N PHE A 184 8.27 -12.10 10.10
CA PHE A 184 7.97 -12.49 8.73
C PHE A 184 8.82 -11.69 7.77
N TRP A 185 9.44 -12.38 6.85
CA TRP A 185 10.08 -11.75 5.71
C TRP A 185 9.04 -11.24 4.73
N GLY A 186 9.26 -10.07 4.17
CA GLY A 186 8.56 -9.63 2.97
C GLY A 186 8.93 -10.49 1.77
N ALA A 187 8.08 -10.47 0.75
CA ALA A 187 8.36 -11.17 -0.50
C ALA A 187 9.65 -10.65 -1.14
N GLY A 188 10.51 -11.54 -1.60
CA GLY A 188 11.63 -11.23 -2.46
C GLY A 188 11.17 -10.70 -3.82
N ARG A 189 12.10 -10.49 -4.75
CA ARG A 189 11.75 -10.07 -6.11
C ARG A 189 10.83 -11.09 -6.78
N GLN A 190 9.75 -10.56 -7.36
CA GLN A 190 8.78 -11.33 -8.14
C GLN A 190 8.68 -10.71 -9.52
N VAL A 191 8.66 -11.55 -10.55
CA VAL A 191 8.45 -11.13 -11.94
C VAL A 191 7.15 -11.78 -12.42
N ILE A 192 6.21 -10.95 -12.85
CA ILE A 192 4.88 -11.37 -13.29
C ILE A 192 4.71 -10.98 -14.75
N ALA A 193 4.45 -11.95 -15.62
CA ALA A 193 4.05 -11.72 -16.99
C ALA A 193 2.52 -11.83 -17.10
N LYS A 194 1.90 -10.86 -17.77
CA LYS A 194 0.47 -10.84 -18.06
C LYS A 194 0.26 -10.68 -19.55
N PHE A 195 -0.60 -11.49 -20.09
CA PHE A 195 -1.18 -11.33 -21.43
C PHE A 195 -2.67 -11.01 -21.28
N SER A 196 -3.18 -10.05 -22.03
CA SER A 196 -4.59 -9.73 -22.10
C SER A 196 -5.02 -9.49 -23.55
N TRP A 197 -6.27 -9.77 -23.83
CA TRP A 197 -6.87 -9.57 -25.14
C TRP A 197 -8.25 -8.94 -24.98
N ASP A 198 -8.47 -7.82 -25.67
CA ASP A 198 -9.76 -7.14 -25.75
C ASP A 198 -10.41 -7.51 -27.08
N PHE A 199 -11.62 -8.08 -27.04
CA PHE A 199 -12.40 -8.54 -28.21
C PHE A 199 -13.30 -7.44 -28.77
#